data_8f091069c1f34a56535b96215ded7293
#
_entry.id   8f091069c1f34a56535b96215ded7293
#
_cell.length_a   1.000
_cell.length_b   1.000
_cell.length_c   1.000
_cell.angle_alpha   90.00
_cell.angle_beta   90.00
_cell.angle_gamma   90.00
#
_symmetry.space_group_name_H-M   'P 1'
#
loop_
_entity.id
_entity.type
_entity.pdbx_description
1 polymer ?
#
loop_
_entity_poly.entity_id
_entity_poly.type
_entity_poly.pdbx_seq_one_letter_code
_entity_poly.pdbx_strand_id
1 'polypeptide(L)'
;GKKLTLELGGKSAFIVFEDADLDAAVEGLVDSIWFNQGEVCCAGSRLLVQAEVAEDLHLRIKERIKQLRLGSPLDKSIDLGSLVSKTQFNRVNEMVKDGLKHGGEIYQACDIESEGNLYPPTLITNIDSSHPLAQEEIFGPVLVSMTFRTQSEAVELANNSRYGLAASIWSENINRTMDVAPKIKAGVVWINCHNQFDASCGFGGVKESGFGREGGKEGLYEYLKPNGLKSSKKATSSLITKNPKNNAIDRTLKFYIGGKQVRPDGGHSIATFNADGSHAAFVGAGNRKDVRNAVSAASKASSWSSQSGHGRAQIIYFLAENLSVRESEWIQRLITLCGVSKKQAKAEFDESISRLFSYAAWADKYDGAVHSAPYRGITMALPEPIGILAQIAPEELPLLTSISLIAPAIAMGNRVILVPSERFAS
;
A
#
# COMPACT_ATOMS: atom_id res chain seq x y z
N GLY A 1 12.26 -15.63 -9.85
CA GLY A 1 12.17 -14.22 -10.18
C GLY A 1 13.35 -13.45 -9.61
N LYS A 2 13.56 -12.24 -10.10
CA LYS A 2 14.53 -11.31 -9.51
C LYS A 2 13.80 -10.42 -8.52
N LYS A 3 14.48 -10.01 -7.44
CA LYS A 3 14.02 -8.97 -6.54
C LYS A 3 14.17 -7.61 -7.26
N LEU A 4 13.23 -6.73 -7.07
CA LEU A 4 13.20 -5.40 -7.70
C LEU A 4 12.93 -4.36 -6.61
N THR A 5 13.63 -3.25 -6.69
CA THR A 5 13.29 -1.99 -6.00
C THR A 5 13.02 -0.95 -7.07
N LEU A 6 11.90 -0.24 -6.96
CA LEU A 6 11.49 0.79 -7.91
C LEU A 6 11.18 2.07 -7.14
N GLU A 7 11.87 3.13 -7.52
CA GLU A 7 11.65 4.51 -7.11
C GLU A 7 11.13 5.29 -8.32
N LEU A 8 9.83 5.66 -8.29
CA LEU A 8 9.13 6.26 -9.41
C LEU A 8 8.56 7.64 -9.03
N GLY A 9 7.68 8.18 -9.87
CA GLY A 9 7.10 9.50 -9.68
C GLY A 9 6.19 9.63 -8.47
N GLY A 10 5.80 10.86 -8.17
CA GLY A 10 4.94 11.21 -7.06
C GLY A 10 4.01 12.38 -7.36
N LYS A 11 2.95 12.50 -6.59
CA LYS A 11 2.06 13.67 -6.51
C LYS A 11 1.76 13.92 -5.04
N SER A 12 2.82 14.23 -4.30
CA SER A 12 2.81 14.26 -2.84
C SER A 12 1.90 15.36 -2.29
N ALA A 13 1.18 15.05 -1.21
CA ALA A 13 0.31 15.99 -0.53
C ALA A 13 1.10 16.81 0.51
N PHE A 14 0.88 18.11 0.52
CA PHE A 14 1.35 19.04 1.54
C PHE A 14 0.11 19.56 2.27
N ILE A 15 -0.16 19.07 3.49
CA ILE A 15 -1.40 19.27 4.21
C ILE A 15 -1.20 20.32 5.30
N VAL A 16 -1.97 21.41 5.26
CA VAL A 16 -1.90 22.50 6.24
C VAL A 16 -3.23 22.65 6.96
N PHE A 17 -3.21 22.41 8.26
CA PHE A 17 -4.35 22.63 9.15
C PHE A 17 -4.41 24.07 9.69
N GLU A 18 -5.55 24.47 10.19
CA GLU A 18 -5.83 25.84 10.69
C GLU A 18 -4.89 26.30 11.81
N ASP A 19 -4.38 25.35 12.61
CA ASP A 19 -3.50 25.58 13.76
C ASP A 19 -2.01 25.52 13.43
N ALA A 20 -1.65 25.38 12.15
CA ALA A 20 -0.25 25.34 11.71
C ALA A 20 0.41 26.72 11.86
N ASP A 21 1.73 26.73 12.14
CA ASP A 21 2.56 27.90 11.89
C ASP A 21 2.63 28.17 10.38
N LEU A 22 1.84 29.15 9.92
CA LEU A 22 1.72 29.42 8.49
C LEU A 22 3.01 29.96 7.88
N ASP A 23 3.85 30.69 8.61
CA ASP A 23 5.11 31.19 8.10
C ASP A 23 6.11 30.05 7.92
N ALA A 24 6.19 29.15 8.89
CA ALA A 24 6.98 27.94 8.78
C ALA A 24 6.47 27.01 7.65
N ALA A 25 5.15 26.90 7.48
CA ALA A 25 4.54 26.12 6.42
C ALA A 25 4.84 26.67 5.03
N VAL A 26 4.88 28.01 4.86
CA VAL A 26 5.27 28.66 3.60
C VAL A 26 6.72 28.36 3.25
N GLU A 27 7.67 28.50 4.19
CA GLU A 27 9.07 28.16 3.94
C GLU A 27 9.25 26.66 3.66
N GLY A 28 8.56 25.79 4.42
CA GLY A 28 8.53 24.36 4.13
C GLY A 28 7.97 24.04 2.75
N LEU A 29 7.02 24.83 2.27
CA LEU A 29 6.45 24.67 0.94
C LEU A 29 7.45 25.09 -0.15
N VAL A 30 8.21 26.19 0.07
CA VAL A 30 9.30 26.59 -0.82
C VAL A 30 10.31 25.46 -0.99
N ASP A 31 10.75 24.87 0.11
CA ASP A 31 11.67 23.72 0.11
C ASP A 31 11.04 22.45 -0.50
N SER A 32 9.73 22.35 -0.45
CA SER A 32 9.00 21.18 -0.94
C SER A 32 8.80 21.18 -2.46
N ILE A 33 8.38 22.32 -3.06
CA ILE A 33 7.96 22.35 -4.47
C ILE A 33 8.90 23.18 -5.35
N TRP A 34 9.57 24.20 -4.81
CA TRP A 34 10.44 25.04 -5.63
C TRP A 34 11.94 24.72 -5.48
N PHE A 35 12.31 23.92 -4.47
CA PHE A 35 13.63 23.28 -4.44
C PHE A 35 13.86 22.49 -5.73
N ASN A 36 15.06 22.62 -6.30
CA ASN A 36 15.45 21.97 -7.57
C ASN A 36 14.40 22.15 -8.69
N GLN A 37 13.78 23.33 -8.79
CA GLN A 37 12.77 23.71 -9.80
C GLN A 37 11.53 22.76 -9.79
N GLY A 38 11.25 22.08 -8.70
CA GLY A 38 10.17 21.09 -8.61
C GLY A 38 10.43 19.78 -9.36
N GLU A 39 11.64 19.59 -9.88
CA GLU A 39 12.10 18.34 -10.50
C GLU A 39 12.58 17.37 -9.41
N VAL A 40 11.66 17.03 -8.49
CA VAL A 40 11.88 16.16 -7.32
C VAL A 40 10.70 15.21 -7.19
N CYS A 41 10.97 13.93 -7.09
CA CYS A 41 9.93 12.88 -7.05
C CYS A 41 8.99 12.99 -5.83
N CYS A 42 9.50 13.42 -4.68
CA CYS A 42 8.72 13.63 -3.46
C CYS A 42 8.17 15.05 -3.30
N ALA A 43 8.35 15.95 -4.28
CA ALA A 43 7.87 17.33 -4.21
C ALA A 43 6.41 17.41 -3.78
N GLY A 44 6.10 18.25 -2.77
CA GLY A 44 4.75 18.48 -2.26
C GLY A 44 3.91 19.32 -3.23
N SER A 45 3.69 18.79 -4.42
CA SER A 45 3.07 19.49 -5.54
C SER A 45 1.55 19.65 -5.43
N ARG A 46 0.91 19.04 -4.41
CA ARG A 46 -0.50 19.22 -4.06
C ARG A 46 -0.62 19.83 -2.66
N LEU A 47 -0.93 21.11 -2.57
CA LEU A 47 -1.30 21.77 -1.32
C LEU A 47 -2.75 21.43 -0.99
N LEU A 48 -2.97 20.84 0.17
CA LEU A 48 -4.27 20.65 0.80
C LEU A 48 -4.33 21.57 2.00
N VAL A 49 -5.16 22.60 1.96
CA VAL A 49 -5.24 23.60 3.02
C VAL A 49 -6.62 23.63 3.64
N GLN A 50 -6.68 23.72 4.98
CA GLN A 50 -7.95 23.83 5.67
C GLN A 50 -8.64 25.17 5.29
N ALA A 51 -9.94 25.11 4.98
CA ALA A 51 -10.66 26.22 4.36
C ALA A 51 -10.55 27.54 5.14
N GLU A 52 -10.50 27.47 6.47
CA GLU A 52 -10.44 28.62 7.39
C GLU A 52 -9.18 29.48 7.22
N VAL A 53 -8.06 28.88 6.77
CA VAL A 53 -6.76 29.56 6.63
C VAL A 53 -6.29 29.64 5.17
N ALA A 54 -7.11 29.17 4.22
CA ALA A 54 -6.71 29.04 2.82
C ALA A 54 -6.37 30.41 2.18
N GLU A 55 -7.17 31.42 2.41
CA GLU A 55 -6.94 32.75 1.83
C GLU A 55 -5.66 33.41 2.36
N ASP A 56 -5.43 33.34 3.70
CA ASP A 56 -4.21 33.87 4.31
C ASP A 56 -2.97 33.11 3.83
N LEU A 57 -3.03 31.78 3.80
CA LEU A 57 -1.91 30.99 3.31
C LEU A 57 -1.60 31.27 1.83
N HIS A 58 -2.62 31.36 0.97
CA HIS A 58 -2.42 31.68 -0.44
C HIS A 58 -1.81 33.09 -0.63
N LEU A 59 -2.23 34.06 0.18
CA LEU A 59 -1.62 35.40 0.16
C LEU A 59 -0.14 35.36 0.51
N ARG A 60 0.22 34.70 1.62
CA ARG A 60 1.64 34.54 2.04
C ARG A 60 2.47 33.81 0.98
N ILE A 61 1.91 32.75 0.37
CA ILE A 61 2.59 32.03 -0.73
C ILE A 61 2.84 32.96 -1.91
N LYS A 62 1.85 33.77 -2.32
CA LYS A 62 2.00 34.73 -3.43
C LYS A 62 3.08 35.78 -3.13
N GLU A 63 3.10 36.32 -1.90
CA GLU A 63 4.15 37.27 -1.49
C GLU A 63 5.54 36.60 -1.46
N ARG A 64 5.62 35.36 -1.05
CA ARG A 64 6.89 34.61 -1.05
C ARG A 64 7.38 34.27 -2.45
N ILE A 65 6.48 33.90 -3.38
CA ILE A 65 6.79 33.69 -4.80
C ILE A 65 7.44 34.93 -5.45
N LYS A 66 6.97 36.14 -5.12
CA LYS A 66 7.54 37.38 -5.63
C LYS A 66 9.01 37.59 -5.23
N GLN A 67 9.46 36.99 -4.15
CA GLN A 67 10.81 37.10 -3.63
C GLN A 67 11.76 36.05 -4.23
N LEU A 68 11.23 35.01 -4.89
CA LEU A 68 12.03 33.96 -5.51
C LEU A 68 12.66 34.46 -6.82
N ARG A 69 13.96 34.36 -6.92
CA ARG A 69 14.75 34.86 -8.05
C ARG A 69 15.05 33.73 -9.03
N LEU A 70 14.68 33.93 -10.27
CA LEU A 70 14.96 33.00 -11.37
C LEU A 70 16.23 33.44 -12.10
N GLY A 71 17.03 32.48 -12.57
CA GLY A 71 18.20 32.81 -13.38
C GLY A 71 19.15 31.63 -13.57
N SER A 72 20.40 31.93 -13.88
CA SER A 72 21.43 30.92 -14.10
C SER A 72 21.74 30.13 -12.84
N PRO A 73 21.70 28.76 -12.88
CA PRO A 73 22.03 27.95 -11.71
C PRO A 73 23.48 28.06 -11.23
N LEU A 74 24.34 28.75 -11.98
CA LEU A 74 25.71 29.04 -11.57
C LEU A 74 25.81 30.32 -10.72
N ASP A 75 24.75 31.10 -10.65
CA ASP A 75 24.69 32.30 -9.80
C ASP A 75 24.12 31.92 -8.43
N LYS A 76 24.93 32.03 -7.37
CA LYS A 76 24.54 31.70 -5.99
C LYS A 76 23.44 32.58 -5.41
N SER A 77 23.10 33.69 -6.05
CA SER A 77 22.04 34.60 -5.63
C SER A 77 20.67 34.18 -6.14
N ILE A 78 20.59 33.17 -6.98
CA ILE A 78 19.35 32.65 -7.61
C ILE A 78 18.75 31.54 -6.79
N ASP A 79 17.43 31.54 -6.64
CA ASP A 79 16.67 30.56 -5.89
C ASP A 79 16.17 29.42 -6.80
N LEU A 80 15.79 29.72 -8.06
CA LEU A 80 15.37 28.74 -9.07
C LEU A 80 16.18 28.87 -10.35
N GLY A 81 16.71 27.76 -10.82
CA GLY A 81 17.42 27.66 -12.09
C GLY A 81 16.52 27.18 -13.25
N SER A 82 17.17 26.77 -14.33
CA SER A 82 16.49 26.19 -15.50
C SER A 82 16.02 24.76 -15.26
N LEU A 83 14.90 24.40 -15.87
CA LEU A 83 14.48 23.00 -16.00
C LEU A 83 15.54 22.19 -16.78
N VAL A 84 15.61 20.89 -16.51
CA VAL A 84 16.67 20.00 -17.00
C VAL A 84 16.80 20.00 -18.52
N SER A 85 15.75 20.28 -19.26
CA SER A 85 15.77 20.28 -20.73
C SER A 85 14.60 21.08 -21.34
N LYS A 86 14.76 21.45 -22.63
CA LYS A 86 13.68 22.05 -23.42
C LYS A 86 12.45 21.13 -23.55
N THR A 87 12.67 19.83 -23.61
CA THR A 87 11.59 18.84 -23.65
C THR A 87 10.76 18.89 -22.37
N GLN A 88 11.42 18.92 -21.21
CA GLN A 88 10.72 19.04 -19.91
C GLN A 88 10.04 20.39 -19.77
N PHE A 89 10.68 21.49 -20.16
CA PHE A 89 10.05 22.81 -20.19
C PHE A 89 8.77 22.82 -21.01
N ASN A 90 8.81 22.29 -22.23
CA ASN A 90 7.63 22.22 -23.10
C ASN A 90 6.53 21.37 -22.46
N ARG A 91 6.89 20.20 -21.89
CA ARG A 91 5.95 19.33 -21.18
C ARG A 91 5.23 20.05 -20.05
N VAL A 92 5.97 20.72 -19.16
CA VAL A 92 5.39 21.50 -18.04
C VAL A 92 4.45 22.57 -18.57
N ASN A 93 4.89 23.34 -19.56
CA ASN A 93 4.11 24.44 -20.16
C ASN A 93 2.82 23.94 -20.83
N GLU A 94 2.90 22.85 -21.58
CA GLU A 94 1.75 22.22 -22.23
C GLU A 94 0.77 21.66 -21.20
N MET A 95 1.26 20.92 -20.20
CA MET A 95 0.41 20.37 -19.14
C MET A 95 -0.36 21.47 -18.39
N VAL A 96 0.31 22.56 -18.03
CA VAL A 96 -0.33 23.70 -17.35
C VAL A 96 -1.37 24.36 -18.27
N LYS A 97 -1.02 24.64 -19.53
CA LYS A 97 -1.95 25.23 -20.52
C LYS A 97 -3.19 24.34 -20.76
N ASP A 98 -2.98 23.04 -20.90
CA ASP A 98 -4.08 22.11 -21.13
C ASP A 98 -4.91 21.92 -19.85
N GLY A 99 -4.29 21.88 -18.69
CA GLY A 99 -4.97 21.81 -17.42
C GLY A 99 -5.90 23.00 -17.19
N LEU A 100 -5.43 24.20 -17.47
CA LEU A 100 -6.24 25.43 -17.30
C LEU A 100 -7.48 25.49 -18.21
N LYS A 101 -7.55 24.68 -19.28
CA LYS A 101 -8.78 24.52 -20.07
C LYS A 101 -9.92 23.84 -19.29
N HIS A 102 -9.56 23.11 -18.23
CA HIS A 102 -10.51 22.43 -17.32
C HIS A 102 -10.89 23.29 -16.11
N GLY A 103 -10.40 24.54 -16.03
CA GLY A 103 -10.63 25.48 -14.93
C GLY A 103 -9.38 25.74 -14.11
N GLY A 104 -9.56 26.48 -13.02
CA GLY A 104 -8.46 26.89 -12.13
C GLY A 104 -7.98 28.32 -12.38
N GLU A 105 -7.38 28.89 -11.37
CA GLU A 105 -6.76 30.21 -11.40
C GLU A 105 -5.25 30.07 -11.25
N ILE A 106 -4.50 30.70 -12.15
CA ILE A 106 -3.05 30.66 -12.13
C ILE A 106 -2.47 31.96 -11.54
N TYR A 107 -1.44 31.83 -10.72
CA TYR A 107 -0.62 32.93 -10.26
C TYR A 107 0.86 32.63 -10.54
N GLN A 108 1.54 33.59 -11.19
CA GLN A 108 2.98 33.62 -11.45
C GLN A 108 3.46 35.06 -11.19
N ALA A 109 4.64 35.23 -10.58
CA ALA A 109 5.18 36.56 -10.28
C ALA A 109 5.93 37.19 -11.46
N CYS A 110 6.29 36.41 -12.47
CA CYS A 110 6.96 36.86 -13.69
C CYS A 110 6.54 36.05 -14.90
N ASP A 111 6.85 36.54 -16.08
CA ASP A 111 6.53 35.87 -17.34
C ASP A 111 7.38 34.61 -17.55
N ILE A 112 6.87 33.72 -18.40
CA ILE A 112 7.59 32.50 -18.78
C ILE A 112 8.69 32.87 -19.81
N GLU A 113 9.92 32.62 -19.44
CA GLU A 113 11.07 32.81 -20.33
C GLU A 113 11.47 31.46 -20.96
N SER A 114 11.15 31.31 -22.23
CA SER A 114 11.47 30.08 -22.98
C SER A 114 12.95 29.93 -23.31
N GLU A 115 13.67 31.04 -23.36
CA GLU A 115 15.13 31.09 -23.50
C GLU A 115 15.76 30.71 -22.16
N GLY A 116 16.65 29.72 -22.15
CA GLY A 116 17.25 29.17 -20.92
C GLY A 116 16.38 28.16 -20.15
N ASN A 117 15.18 27.77 -20.63
CA ASN A 117 14.26 26.86 -19.95
C ASN A 117 13.82 27.32 -18.54
N LEU A 118 13.74 28.59 -18.30
CA LEU A 118 13.32 29.20 -17.03
C LEU A 118 11.79 29.14 -16.94
N TYR A 119 11.27 28.43 -15.96
CA TYR A 119 9.83 28.34 -15.70
C TYR A 119 9.53 28.96 -14.32
N PRO A 120 8.63 29.94 -14.23
CA PRO A 120 8.39 30.66 -12.97
C PRO A 120 7.70 29.77 -11.93
N PRO A 121 7.94 30.02 -10.63
CA PRO A 121 7.14 29.45 -9.56
C PRO A 121 5.67 29.72 -9.81
N THR A 122 4.88 28.68 -9.84
CA THR A 122 3.47 28.73 -10.25
C THR A 122 2.57 28.18 -9.16
N LEU A 123 1.53 28.92 -8.80
CA LEU A 123 0.44 28.48 -7.94
C LEU A 123 -0.85 28.41 -8.76
N ILE A 124 -1.56 27.27 -8.68
CA ILE A 124 -2.85 27.06 -9.30
C ILE A 124 -3.88 26.76 -8.21
N THR A 125 -4.95 27.56 -8.15
CA THR A 125 -6.04 27.45 -7.19
C THR A 125 -7.38 27.21 -7.89
N ASN A 126 -8.46 27.05 -7.13
CA ASN A 126 -9.82 26.83 -7.65
C ASN A 126 -9.94 25.57 -8.54
N ILE A 127 -9.29 24.49 -8.12
CA ILE A 127 -9.39 23.17 -8.76
C ILE A 127 -9.91 22.13 -7.76
N ASP A 128 -10.53 21.08 -8.28
CA ASP A 128 -10.95 19.93 -7.49
C ASP A 128 -9.97 18.74 -7.59
N SER A 129 -10.25 17.69 -6.84
CA SER A 129 -9.38 16.52 -6.78
C SER A 129 -9.37 15.67 -8.05
N SER A 130 -10.33 15.87 -8.97
CA SER A 130 -10.40 15.18 -10.26
C SER A 130 -9.66 15.92 -11.37
N HIS A 131 -9.24 17.15 -11.10
CA HIS A 131 -8.55 17.99 -12.08
C HIS A 131 -7.24 17.34 -12.56
N PRO A 132 -6.93 17.35 -13.88
CA PRO A 132 -5.74 16.70 -14.41
C PRO A 132 -4.44 17.12 -13.71
N LEU A 133 -4.29 18.41 -13.39
CA LEU A 133 -3.10 18.93 -12.69
C LEU A 133 -3.02 18.47 -11.22
N ALA A 134 -4.12 18.02 -10.62
CA ALA A 134 -4.14 17.43 -9.28
C ALA A 134 -3.79 15.93 -9.30
N GLN A 135 -3.98 15.24 -10.43
CA GLN A 135 -3.77 13.80 -10.56
C GLN A 135 -2.45 13.42 -11.21
N GLU A 136 -1.96 14.22 -12.18
CA GLU A 136 -0.75 13.91 -12.94
C GLU A 136 0.49 14.59 -12.37
N GLU A 137 1.63 13.89 -12.40
CA GLU A 137 2.94 14.45 -12.03
C GLU A 137 3.42 15.42 -13.11
N ILE A 138 3.55 16.70 -12.75
CA ILE A 138 4.03 17.75 -13.66
C ILE A 138 5.55 17.72 -13.76
N PHE A 139 6.23 17.49 -12.64
CA PHE A 139 7.68 17.47 -12.49
C PHE A 139 8.33 18.80 -12.88
N GLY A 140 7.85 19.86 -12.24
CA GLY A 140 8.27 21.26 -12.46
C GLY A 140 7.75 22.16 -11.34
N PRO A 141 8.04 23.46 -11.34
CA PRO A 141 7.80 24.39 -10.22
C PRO A 141 6.32 24.82 -10.13
N VAL A 142 5.40 23.86 -10.19
CA VAL A 142 3.96 24.08 -10.24
C VAL A 142 3.27 23.42 -9.05
N LEU A 143 2.74 24.27 -8.18
CA LEU A 143 1.91 23.91 -7.03
C LEU A 143 0.44 24.00 -7.40
N VAL A 144 -0.33 22.96 -7.09
CA VAL A 144 -1.80 23.02 -7.17
C VAL A 144 -2.38 23.03 -5.76
N SER A 145 -3.43 23.81 -5.53
CA SER A 145 -4.04 23.96 -4.20
C SER A 145 -5.52 23.61 -4.22
N MET A 146 -5.93 22.83 -3.23
CA MET A 146 -7.30 22.44 -2.94
C MET A 146 -7.60 22.68 -1.45
N THR A 147 -8.85 22.94 -1.12
CA THR A 147 -9.28 23.14 0.27
C THR A 147 -9.97 21.90 0.82
N PHE A 148 -9.90 21.73 2.14
CA PHE A 148 -10.68 20.75 2.88
C PHE A 148 -11.28 21.39 4.14
N ARG A 149 -12.30 20.76 4.73
CA ARG A 149 -12.98 21.26 5.94
C ARG A 149 -12.75 20.38 7.16
N THR A 150 -12.55 19.10 6.96
CA THR A 150 -12.39 18.13 8.06
C THR A 150 -11.12 17.33 7.93
N GLN A 151 -10.61 16.82 9.04
CA GLN A 151 -9.47 15.93 9.08
C GLN A 151 -9.68 14.68 8.19
N SER A 152 -10.89 14.11 8.17
CA SER A 152 -11.20 12.94 7.33
C SER A 152 -11.11 13.28 5.85
N GLU A 153 -11.61 14.45 5.45
CA GLU A 153 -11.53 14.93 4.06
C GLU A 153 -10.08 15.18 3.64
N ALA A 154 -9.24 15.73 4.53
CA ALA A 154 -7.80 15.89 4.26
C ALA A 154 -7.14 14.54 3.94
N VAL A 155 -7.44 13.50 4.72
CA VAL A 155 -6.94 12.13 4.50
C VAL A 155 -7.45 11.55 3.19
N GLU A 156 -8.73 11.73 2.89
CA GLU A 156 -9.34 11.26 1.63
C GLU A 156 -8.68 11.93 0.42
N LEU A 157 -8.56 13.26 0.42
CA LEU A 157 -7.91 14.02 -0.64
C LEU A 157 -6.44 13.66 -0.80
N ALA A 158 -5.69 13.53 0.30
CA ALA A 158 -4.29 13.11 0.25
C ALA A 158 -4.12 11.74 -0.40
N ASN A 159 -5.02 10.81 -0.09
CA ASN A 159 -5.01 9.44 -0.61
C ASN A 159 -5.63 9.29 -2.01
N ASN A 160 -6.36 10.32 -2.50
CA ASN A 160 -6.98 10.33 -3.82
C ASN A 160 -5.94 10.63 -4.92
N SER A 161 -5.03 9.72 -5.10
CA SER A 161 -3.99 9.73 -6.13
C SER A 161 -3.53 8.31 -6.40
N ARG A 162 -3.11 8.03 -7.61
CA ARG A 162 -2.44 6.76 -7.95
C ARG A 162 -1.04 6.64 -7.32
N TYR A 163 -0.44 7.76 -6.95
CA TYR A 163 0.87 7.84 -6.31
C TYR A 163 0.79 7.69 -4.79
N GLY A 164 1.93 7.42 -4.18
CA GLY A 164 2.08 7.32 -2.73
C GLY A 164 3.55 7.36 -2.31
N LEU A 165 4.31 8.39 -2.76
CA LEU A 165 5.72 8.52 -2.41
C LEU A 165 5.89 9.19 -1.05
N ALA A 166 5.45 10.45 -0.94
CA ALA A 166 5.60 11.22 0.28
C ALA A 166 4.36 12.08 0.60
N ALA A 167 4.31 12.61 1.81
CA ALA A 167 3.40 13.67 2.23
C ALA A 167 4.02 14.49 3.36
N SER A 168 3.51 15.72 3.56
CA SER A 168 3.80 16.54 4.73
C SER A 168 2.51 16.95 5.43
N ILE A 169 2.56 17.04 6.76
CA ILE A 169 1.43 17.46 7.60
C ILE A 169 1.91 18.61 8.49
N TRP A 170 1.21 19.73 8.45
CA TRP A 170 1.52 20.93 9.21
C TRP A 170 0.38 21.24 10.19
N SER A 171 0.66 21.14 11.47
CA SER A 171 -0.26 21.41 12.59
C SER A 171 0.55 21.46 13.89
N GLU A 172 0.20 22.38 14.77
CA GLU A 172 0.79 22.45 16.12
C GLU A 172 0.16 21.42 17.09
N ASN A 173 -0.92 20.76 16.70
CA ASN A 173 -1.58 19.74 17.49
C ASN A 173 -0.95 18.36 17.24
N ILE A 174 -0.13 17.91 18.17
CA ILE A 174 0.55 16.61 18.10
C ILE A 174 -0.43 15.42 17.97
N ASN A 175 -1.58 15.48 18.63
CA ASN A 175 -2.58 14.41 18.55
C ASN A 175 -3.16 14.30 17.14
N ARG A 176 -3.41 15.45 16.49
CA ARG A 176 -3.87 15.53 15.11
C ARG A 176 -2.83 14.92 14.15
N THR A 177 -1.58 15.34 14.25
CA THR A 177 -0.52 14.86 13.37
C THR A 177 -0.28 13.36 13.53
N MET A 178 -0.27 12.85 14.76
CA MET A 178 -0.09 11.43 15.06
C MET A 178 -1.30 10.57 14.67
N ASP A 179 -2.50 11.14 14.63
CA ASP A 179 -3.70 10.45 14.13
C ASP A 179 -3.78 10.42 12.59
N VAL A 180 -3.34 11.50 11.93
CA VAL A 180 -3.41 11.64 10.47
C VAL A 180 -2.29 10.89 9.77
N ALA A 181 -1.05 11.00 10.24
CA ALA A 181 0.13 10.47 9.55
C ALA A 181 0.01 8.97 9.19
N PRO A 182 -0.42 8.07 10.08
CA PRO A 182 -0.58 6.64 9.73
C PRO A 182 -1.72 6.35 8.74
N LYS A 183 -2.62 7.31 8.51
CA LYS A 183 -3.74 7.16 7.58
C LYS A 183 -3.39 7.58 6.15
N ILE A 184 -2.29 8.30 5.98
CA ILE A 184 -1.81 8.72 4.66
C ILE A 184 -1.09 7.55 3.98
N LYS A 185 -1.53 7.20 2.79
CA LYS A 185 -0.94 6.12 1.98
C LYS A 185 0.26 6.63 1.19
N ALA A 186 1.32 6.95 1.91
CA ALA A 186 2.61 7.37 1.38
C ALA A 186 3.73 6.61 2.07
N GLY A 187 4.85 6.42 1.38
CA GLY A 187 6.00 5.72 1.95
C GLY A 187 6.71 6.52 3.04
N VAL A 188 6.67 7.85 2.95
CA VAL A 188 7.19 8.79 3.96
C VAL A 188 6.15 9.87 4.26
N VAL A 189 5.96 10.18 5.53
CA VAL A 189 5.13 11.29 5.98
C VAL A 189 5.96 12.17 6.93
N TRP A 190 6.19 13.40 6.54
CA TRP A 190 6.85 14.41 7.38
C TRP A 190 5.82 15.18 8.21
N ILE A 191 6.20 15.57 9.42
CA ILE A 191 5.38 16.40 10.31
C ILE A 191 6.14 17.69 10.61
N ASN A 192 5.53 18.83 10.28
CA ASN A 192 6.10 20.18 10.40
C ASN A 192 7.50 20.32 9.77
N CYS A 193 7.75 19.57 8.71
CA CYS A 193 8.97 19.64 7.89
C CYS A 193 8.72 19.02 6.50
N HIS A 194 9.71 19.15 5.62
CA HIS A 194 9.75 18.47 4.32
C HIS A 194 11.21 18.18 3.96
N ASN A 195 11.46 17.24 3.04
CA ASN A 195 12.79 16.90 2.53
C ASN A 195 13.85 16.56 3.61
N GLN A 196 13.43 16.07 4.77
CA GLN A 196 14.34 15.59 5.80
C GLN A 196 14.71 14.15 5.52
N PHE A 197 15.91 13.91 5.03
CA PHE A 197 16.43 12.61 4.66
C PHE A 197 17.63 12.22 5.51
N ASP A 198 17.72 10.96 5.86
CA ASP A 198 18.91 10.38 6.47
C ASP A 198 19.11 8.94 6.00
N ALA A 199 20.38 8.56 5.79
CA ALA A 199 20.73 7.21 5.32
C ALA A 199 20.38 6.10 6.30
N SER A 200 20.16 6.41 7.59
CA SER A 200 19.71 5.45 8.60
C SER A 200 18.21 5.15 8.53
N CYS A 201 17.45 5.91 7.72
CA CYS A 201 16.00 5.81 7.60
C CYS A 201 15.61 5.29 6.22
N GLY A 202 14.65 4.35 6.17
CA GLY A 202 14.15 3.83 4.91
C GLY A 202 13.30 4.86 4.16
N PHE A 203 13.61 5.07 2.87
CA PHE A 203 12.83 5.87 1.93
C PHE A 203 12.30 5.02 0.79
N GLY A 204 11.09 5.28 0.31
CA GLY A 204 10.51 4.62 -0.85
C GLY A 204 9.01 4.76 -0.92
N GLY A 205 8.45 4.52 -2.10
CA GLY A 205 7.04 4.69 -2.40
C GLY A 205 6.16 3.48 -2.10
N VAL A 206 4.86 3.71 -2.19
CA VAL A 206 3.79 2.71 -2.29
C VAL A 206 2.93 3.03 -3.51
N LYS A 207 1.98 2.17 -3.85
CA LYS A 207 1.13 2.31 -5.05
C LYS A 207 2.00 2.40 -6.34
N GLU A 208 1.67 3.33 -7.27
CA GLU A 208 2.44 3.53 -8.50
C GLU A 208 3.74 4.32 -8.31
N SER A 209 4.02 4.82 -7.10
CA SER A 209 5.32 5.44 -6.79
C SER A 209 6.43 4.42 -6.59
N GLY A 210 6.11 3.14 -6.57
CA GLY A 210 7.09 2.07 -6.52
C GLY A 210 6.97 1.14 -5.32
N PHE A 211 8.02 0.36 -5.09
CA PHE A 211 8.11 -0.59 -3.99
C PHE A 211 9.58 -0.87 -3.66
N GLY A 212 9.82 -1.44 -2.48
CA GLY A 212 11.15 -1.52 -1.90
C GLY A 212 11.45 -0.31 -1.02
N ARG A 213 12.62 -0.29 -0.43
CA ARG A 213 13.12 0.85 0.34
C ARG A 213 14.60 1.05 0.06
N GLU A 214 15.02 2.31 0.03
CA GLU A 214 16.43 2.72 0.03
C GLU A 214 16.78 3.28 1.42
N GLY A 215 18.03 3.12 1.84
CA GLY A 215 18.45 3.51 3.18
C GLY A 215 17.86 2.64 4.29
N GLY A 216 18.31 2.89 5.52
CA GLY A 216 17.90 2.16 6.69
C GLY A 216 18.21 0.66 6.66
N LYS A 217 17.75 -0.05 7.68
CA LYS A 217 17.83 -1.51 7.74
C LYS A 217 16.98 -2.17 6.65
N GLU A 218 15.86 -1.56 6.30
CA GLU A 218 14.92 -2.01 5.28
C GLU A 218 15.57 -2.06 3.90
N GLY A 219 16.35 -1.03 3.54
CA GLY A 219 17.09 -0.97 2.29
C GLY A 219 18.17 -2.04 2.17
N LEU A 220 18.80 -2.44 3.28
CA LEU A 220 19.78 -3.53 3.26
C LEU A 220 19.16 -4.87 2.85
N TYR A 221 17.92 -5.14 3.22
CA TYR A 221 17.23 -6.38 2.84
C TYR A 221 17.00 -6.51 1.34
N GLU A 222 16.99 -5.40 0.60
CA GLU A 222 16.85 -5.41 -0.85
C GLU A 222 18.05 -6.06 -1.57
N TYR A 223 19.23 -6.04 -0.94
CA TYR A 223 20.47 -6.67 -1.44
C TYR A 223 20.66 -8.11 -0.95
N LEU A 224 19.75 -8.64 -0.15
CA LEU A 224 19.84 -9.98 0.41
C LEU A 224 18.83 -10.92 -0.24
N LYS A 225 19.20 -12.18 -0.42
CA LYS A 225 18.30 -13.25 -0.84
C LYS A 225 18.14 -14.29 0.27
N PRO A 226 16.94 -14.88 0.47
CA PRO A 226 16.77 -16.00 1.38
C PRO A 226 17.69 -17.15 1.00
N ASN A 227 18.35 -17.75 1.99
CA ASN A 227 19.17 -18.94 1.78
C ASN A 227 18.26 -20.17 1.61
N GLY A 228 18.56 -21.05 0.65
CA GLY A 228 17.87 -22.33 0.49
C GLY A 228 16.67 -22.38 -0.47
N LEU A 229 16.40 -21.34 -1.26
CA LEU A 229 15.38 -21.41 -2.32
C LEU A 229 15.83 -22.36 -3.42
N LYS A 230 15.21 -23.56 -3.50
CA LYS A 230 15.32 -24.48 -4.64
C LYS A 230 14.19 -24.18 -5.62
N SER A 231 14.47 -24.21 -6.94
CA SER A 231 13.48 -24.02 -7.97
C SER A 231 12.43 -25.16 -7.96
N SER A 232 11.15 -24.84 -7.92
CA SER A 232 10.08 -25.82 -8.01
C SER A 232 9.88 -26.34 -9.42
N LYS A 233 9.52 -27.63 -9.55
CA LYS A 233 9.13 -28.25 -10.83
C LYS A 233 7.75 -27.76 -11.26
N LYS A 234 7.50 -27.67 -12.57
CA LYS A 234 6.19 -27.29 -13.15
C LYS A 234 5.10 -28.25 -12.73
N ALA A 235 3.96 -27.71 -12.28
CA ALA A 235 2.75 -28.47 -12.02
C ALA A 235 2.07 -28.89 -13.34
N THR A 236 1.50 -30.08 -13.35
CA THR A 236 0.63 -30.59 -14.42
C THR A 236 -0.81 -30.16 -14.19
N SER A 237 -1.50 -29.70 -15.23
CA SER A 237 -2.90 -29.25 -15.14
C SER A 237 -3.88 -30.40 -14.99
N SER A 238 -4.87 -30.27 -14.11
CA SER A 238 -5.98 -31.19 -13.90
C SER A 238 -7.17 -30.86 -14.82
N LEU A 239 -7.96 -31.89 -15.17
CA LEU A 239 -9.11 -31.78 -16.06
C LEU A 239 -10.38 -31.34 -15.32
N ILE A 240 -10.97 -30.22 -15.76
CA ILE A 240 -12.27 -29.71 -15.25
C ILE A 240 -13.39 -30.54 -15.87
N THR A 241 -14.25 -31.15 -15.03
CA THR A 241 -15.42 -31.92 -15.47
C THR A 241 -16.73 -31.18 -15.17
N LYS A 242 -17.69 -31.23 -16.10
CA LYS A 242 -19.07 -30.77 -15.83
C LYS A 242 -19.80 -31.79 -14.92
N ASN A 243 -20.46 -31.28 -13.90
CA ASN A 243 -21.29 -32.10 -13.03
C ASN A 243 -22.40 -32.77 -13.84
N PRO A 244 -22.59 -34.11 -13.77
CA PRO A 244 -23.76 -34.74 -14.34
C PRO A 244 -25.00 -34.30 -13.55
N LYS A 245 -26.06 -33.90 -14.27
CA LYS A 245 -27.35 -33.57 -13.69
C LYS A 245 -27.99 -34.86 -13.16
N ASN A 246 -27.72 -35.19 -11.92
CA ASN A 246 -28.46 -36.22 -11.19
C ASN A 246 -29.36 -35.57 -10.15
N ASN A 247 -30.59 -36.08 -9.99
CA ASN A 247 -31.59 -35.67 -8.99
C ASN A 247 -31.19 -36.00 -7.53
N ALA A 248 -29.90 -36.22 -7.26
CA ALA A 248 -29.37 -36.46 -5.94
C ALA A 248 -29.06 -35.12 -5.24
N ILE A 249 -29.10 -35.13 -3.91
CA ILE A 249 -28.72 -33.99 -3.08
C ILE A 249 -27.32 -33.53 -3.47
N ASP A 250 -27.21 -32.24 -3.84
CA ASP A 250 -25.93 -31.61 -4.18
C ASP A 250 -25.04 -31.55 -2.93
N ARG A 251 -24.02 -32.39 -2.88
CA ARG A 251 -23.01 -32.47 -1.81
C ARG A 251 -21.71 -31.79 -2.18
N THR A 252 -21.70 -30.97 -3.23
CA THR A 252 -20.50 -30.19 -3.62
C THR A 252 -20.07 -29.23 -2.49
N LEU A 253 -18.83 -29.33 -2.07
CA LEU A 253 -18.24 -28.40 -1.11
C LEU A 253 -18.18 -27.00 -1.73
N LYS A 254 -18.73 -26.04 -1.00
CA LYS A 254 -18.87 -24.66 -1.44
C LYS A 254 -17.66 -23.83 -1.05
N PHE A 255 -17.46 -22.73 -1.75
CA PHE A 255 -16.51 -21.72 -1.29
C PHE A 255 -16.98 -21.10 0.03
N TYR A 256 -16.04 -20.66 0.84
CA TYR A 256 -16.31 -19.86 2.03
C TYR A 256 -15.88 -18.43 1.76
N ILE A 257 -16.83 -17.55 1.44
CA ILE A 257 -16.58 -16.17 1.02
C ILE A 257 -17.48 -15.23 1.82
N GLY A 258 -16.88 -14.23 2.46
CA GLY A 258 -17.62 -13.24 3.24
C GLY A 258 -18.38 -13.84 4.45
N GLY A 259 -17.77 -14.82 5.11
CA GLY A 259 -18.34 -15.45 6.31
C GLY A 259 -19.46 -16.46 6.03
N LYS A 260 -19.66 -16.87 4.78
CA LYS A 260 -20.73 -17.82 4.40
C LYS A 260 -20.32 -18.76 3.27
N GLN A 261 -21.02 -19.88 3.18
CA GLN A 261 -20.89 -20.83 2.08
C GLN A 261 -21.52 -20.28 0.80
N VAL A 262 -20.78 -20.27 -0.30
CA VAL A 262 -21.20 -19.73 -1.60
C VAL A 262 -20.99 -20.79 -2.68
N ARG A 263 -21.98 -21.01 -3.54
CA ARG A 263 -21.83 -21.90 -4.70
C ARG A 263 -20.96 -21.25 -5.77
N PRO A 264 -20.17 -22.04 -6.53
CA PRO A 264 -19.47 -21.52 -7.71
C PRO A 264 -20.43 -20.84 -8.68
N ASP A 265 -20.05 -19.67 -9.20
CA ASP A 265 -20.91 -18.91 -10.13
C ASP A 265 -21.22 -19.70 -11.42
N GLY A 266 -20.23 -20.43 -11.95
CA GLY A 266 -20.40 -21.27 -13.15
C GLY A 266 -21.11 -22.59 -12.89
N GLY A 267 -21.43 -22.95 -11.65
CA GLY A 267 -22.02 -24.24 -11.28
C GLY A 267 -21.14 -25.48 -11.59
N HIS A 268 -19.84 -25.24 -11.84
CA HIS A 268 -18.88 -26.30 -12.11
C HIS A 268 -18.24 -26.83 -10.82
N SER A 269 -17.85 -28.10 -10.84
CA SER A 269 -17.13 -28.75 -9.74
C SER A 269 -15.99 -29.61 -10.26
N ILE A 270 -15.04 -29.88 -9.37
CA ILE A 270 -13.92 -30.80 -9.59
C ILE A 270 -14.11 -31.98 -8.64
N ALA A 271 -13.92 -33.19 -9.15
CA ALA A 271 -13.90 -34.38 -8.30
C ALA A 271 -12.53 -34.48 -7.63
N THR A 272 -12.52 -34.69 -6.31
CA THR A 272 -11.32 -35.00 -5.54
C THR A 272 -11.34 -36.47 -5.14
N PHE A 273 -10.16 -37.05 -4.96
CA PHE A 273 -10.01 -38.47 -4.69
C PHE A 273 -9.14 -38.72 -3.47
N ASN A 274 -9.45 -39.74 -2.71
CA ASN A 274 -8.61 -40.25 -1.65
C ASN A 274 -7.35 -40.91 -2.21
N ALA A 275 -6.37 -41.16 -1.38
CA ALA A 275 -5.12 -41.79 -1.78
C ALA A 275 -5.29 -43.20 -2.38
N ASP A 276 -6.34 -43.89 -2.00
CA ASP A 276 -6.73 -45.23 -2.55
C ASP A 276 -7.47 -45.15 -3.90
N GLY A 277 -7.66 -43.93 -4.45
CA GLY A 277 -8.39 -43.70 -5.69
C GLY A 277 -9.93 -43.64 -5.53
N SER A 278 -10.49 -43.87 -4.35
CA SER A 278 -11.92 -43.70 -4.11
C SER A 278 -12.29 -42.20 -4.15
N HIS A 279 -13.55 -41.94 -4.57
CA HIS A 279 -14.06 -40.57 -4.62
C HIS A 279 -14.16 -39.96 -3.22
N ALA A 280 -13.50 -38.85 -2.98
CA ALA A 280 -13.52 -38.12 -1.71
C ALA A 280 -14.68 -37.11 -1.65
N ALA A 281 -14.73 -36.16 -2.58
CA ALA A 281 -15.77 -35.14 -2.64
C ALA A 281 -15.81 -34.45 -4.03
N PHE A 282 -16.89 -33.71 -4.28
CA PHE A 282 -16.88 -32.64 -5.30
C PHE A 282 -16.58 -31.31 -4.63
N VAL A 283 -15.65 -30.56 -5.18
CA VAL A 283 -15.32 -29.20 -4.74
C VAL A 283 -15.66 -28.19 -5.83
N GLY A 284 -16.01 -26.97 -5.45
CA GLY A 284 -16.36 -25.94 -6.42
C GLY A 284 -15.20 -25.58 -7.34
N ALA A 285 -15.45 -25.49 -8.65
CA ALA A 285 -14.51 -24.93 -9.62
C ALA A 285 -14.79 -23.43 -9.78
N GLY A 286 -13.86 -22.60 -9.29
CA GLY A 286 -14.00 -21.14 -9.33
C GLY A 286 -13.77 -20.54 -10.71
N ASN A 287 -14.42 -19.43 -10.98
CA ASN A 287 -14.21 -18.63 -12.16
C ASN A 287 -13.81 -17.20 -11.79
N ARG A 288 -13.62 -16.33 -12.80
CA ARG A 288 -13.22 -14.92 -12.60
C ARG A 288 -14.19 -14.13 -11.70
N LYS A 289 -15.49 -14.45 -11.73
CA LYS A 289 -16.49 -13.78 -10.90
C LYS A 289 -16.39 -14.21 -9.43
N ASP A 290 -16.08 -15.46 -9.18
CA ASP A 290 -15.85 -15.97 -7.82
C ASP A 290 -14.62 -15.31 -7.19
N VAL A 291 -13.53 -15.17 -7.95
CA VAL A 291 -12.33 -14.43 -7.52
C VAL A 291 -12.67 -12.97 -7.21
N ARG A 292 -13.40 -12.27 -8.09
CA ARG A 292 -13.86 -10.90 -7.85
C ARG A 292 -14.71 -10.80 -6.57
N ASN A 293 -15.59 -11.75 -6.33
CA ASN A 293 -16.44 -11.77 -5.14
C ASN A 293 -15.59 -12.00 -3.87
N ALA A 294 -14.57 -12.86 -3.93
CA ALA A 294 -13.65 -13.10 -2.83
C ALA A 294 -12.83 -11.82 -2.52
N VAL A 295 -12.31 -11.14 -3.55
CA VAL A 295 -11.59 -9.87 -3.39
C VAL A 295 -12.50 -8.79 -2.79
N SER A 296 -13.75 -8.68 -3.27
CA SER A 296 -14.74 -7.74 -2.72
C SER A 296 -15.06 -8.02 -1.25
N ALA A 297 -15.19 -9.29 -0.87
CA ALA A 297 -15.42 -9.70 0.51
C ALA A 297 -14.22 -9.37 1.41
N ALA A 298 -13.00 -9.67 0.96
CA ALA A 298 -11.77 -9.34 1.66
C ALA A 298 -11.60 -7.81 1.80
N SER A 299 -11.98 -7.03 0.79
CA SER A 299 -11.97 -5.57 0.83
C SER A 299 -12.89 -5.02 1.93
N LYS A 300 -14.09 -5.58 2.08
CA LYS A 300 -15.06 -5.18 3.11
C LYS A 300 -14.64 -5.54 4.54
N ALA A 301 -13.72 -6.49 4.70
CA ALA A 301 -13.19 -6.91 6.01
C ALA A 301 -12.03 -6.01 6.51
N SER A 302 -12.04 -4.72 6.16
CA SER A 302 -10.96 -3.77 6.51
C SER A 302 -10.77 -3.58 8.02
N SER A 303 -11.80 -3.80 8.82
CA SER A 303 -11.72 -3.78 10.29
C SER A 303 -10.70 -4.75 10.88
N TRP A 304 -10.37 -5.85 10.17
CA TRP A 304 -9.29 -6.74 10.59
C TRP A 304 -7.93 -6.05 10.63
N SER A 305 -7.63 -5.22 9.63
CA SER A 305 -6.35 -4.51 9.56
C SER A 305 -6.18 -3.44 10.66
N SER A 306 -7.28 -2.88 11.14
CA SER A 306 -7.29 -1.91 12.27
C SER A 306 -7.42 -2.56 13.64
N GLN A 307 -7.58 -3.88 13.72
CA GLN A 307 -7.58 -4.63 14.96
C GLN A 307 -6.21 -4.52 15.63
N SER A 308 -6.17 -4.42 16.97
CA SER A 308 -4.91 -4.44 17.70
C SER A 308 -4.15 -5.76 17.50
N GLY A 309 -2.81 -5.74 17.60
CA GLY A 309 -1.99 -6.94 17.55
C GLY A 309 -2.44 -8.00 18.56
N HIS A 310 -2.75 -7.57 19.80
CA HIS A 310 -3.31 -8.43 20.83
C HIS A 310 -4.64 -9.06 20.43
N GLY A 311 -5.57 -8.27 19.87
CA GLY A 311 -6.87 -8.80 19.40
C GLY A 311 -6.72 -9.85 18.30
N ARG A 312 -5.79 -9.64 17.36
CA ARG A 312 -5.45 -10.64 16.34
C ARG A 312 -4.83 -11.89 16.94
N ALA A 313 -3.91 -11.72 17.90
CA ALA A 313 -3.30 -12.84 18.62
C ALA A 313 -4.36 -13.75 19.28
N GLN A 314 -5.30 -13.16 20.01
CA GLN A 314 -6.38 -13.89 20.70
C GLN A 314 -7.20 -14.75 19.71
N ILE A 315 -7.55 -14.21 18.55
CA ILE A 315 -8.32 -14.94 17.54
C ILE A 315 -7.51 -16.10 16.95
N ILE A 316 -6.19 -15.91 16.73
CA ILE A 316 -5.34 -16.98 16.19
C ILE A 316 -5.11 -18.08 17.25
N TYR A 317 -4.93 -17.72 18.54
CA TYR A 317 -4.89 -18.69 19.63
C TYR A 317 -6.17 -19.51 19.70
N PHE A 318 -7.32 -18.85 19.67
CA PHE A 318 -8.62 -19.52 19.65
C PHE A 318 -8.77 -20.50 18.45
N LEU A 319 -8.26 -20.12 17.28
CA LEU A 319 -8.20 -21.01 16.11
C LEU A 319 -7.33 -22.23 16.39
N ALA A 320 -6.14 -22.06 16.98
CA ALA A 320 -5.24 -23.17 17.31
C ALA A 320 -5.87 -24.13 18.31
N GLU A 321 -6.52 -23.61 19.35
CA GLU A 321 -7.21 -24.41 20.37
C GLU A 321 -8.37 -25.21 19.75
N ASN A 322 -9.21 -24.58 18.92
CA ASN A 322 -10.31 -25.26 18.26
C ASN A 322 -9.85 -26.39 17.31
N LEU A 323 -8.74 -26.18 16.59
CA LEU A 323 -8.14 -27.23 15.77
C LEU A 323 -7.61 -28.37 16.65
N SER A 324 -6.95 -28.05 17.77
CA SER A 324 -6.39 -29.05 18.68
C SER A 324 -7.45 -29.98 19.27
N VAL A 325 -8.63 -29.47 19.61
CA VAL A 325 -9.76 -30.32 20.08
C VAL A 325 -10.20 -31.33 19.03
N ARG A 326 -9.97 -31.08 17.75
CA ARG A 326 -10.34 -31.95 16.63
C ARG A 326 -9.16 -32.74 16.05
N GLU A 327 -8.08 -32.93 16.80
CA GLU A 327 -6.85 -33.62 16.37
C GLU A 327 -7.13 -34.94 15.63
N SER A 328 -7.90 -35.83 16.26
CA SER A 328 -8.18 -37.17 15.69
C SER A 328 -8.87 -37.11 14.33
N GLU A 329 -9.79 -36.16 14.13
CA GLU A 329 -10.48 -35.94 12.85
C GLU A 329 -9.50 -35.47 11.77
N TRP A 330 -8.64 -34.50 12.07
CA TRP A 330 -7.66 -33.96 11.12
C TRP A 330 -6.63 -35.00 10.73
N ILE A 331 -6.08 -35.74 11.71
CA ILE A 331 -5.13 -36.82 11.43
C ILE A 331 -5.77 -37.90 10.53
N GLN A 332 -6.99 -38.31 10.82
CA GLN A 332 -7.68 -39.30 9.99
C GLN A 332 -7.95 -38.80 8.56
N ARG A 333 -8.28 -37.51 8.42
CA ARG A 333 -8.50 -36.87 7.11
C ARG A 333 -7.20 -36.83 6.30
N LEU A 334 -6.08 -36.44 6.91
CA LEU A 334 -4.76 -36.44 6.26
C LEU A 334 -4.35 -37.85 5.80
N ILE A 335 -4.57 -38.89 6.63
CA ILE A 335 -4.29 -40.27 6.24
C ILE A 335 -5.13 -40.64 5.01
N THR A 336 -6.43 -40.37 5.04
CA THR A 336 -7.37 -40.77 3.98
C THR A 336 -7.06 -40.02 2.66
N LEU A 337 -6.88 -38.72 2.72
CA LEU A 337 -6.67 -37.89 1.51
C LEU A 337 -5.27 -38.05 0.92
N CYS A 338 -4.23 -38.04 1.78
CA CYS A 338 -2.85 -38.01 1.34
C CYS A 338 -2.16 -39.37 1.27
N GLY A 339 -2.74 -40.41 1.91
CA GLY A 339 -2.13 -41.73 1.98
C GLY A 339 -0.89 -41.83 2.87
N VAL A 340 -0.71 -40.85 3.75
CA VAL A 340 0.45 -40.79 4.66
C VAL A 340 0.22 -41.69 5.88
N SER A 341 1.32 -42.11 6.52
CA SER A 341 1.25 -42.85 7.78
C SER A 341 0.65 -42.00 8.92
N LYS A 342 0.07 -42.61 9.93
CA LYS A 342 -0.44 -41.93 11.12
C LYS A 342 0.64 -41.07 11.80
N LYS A 343 1.91 -41.52 11.79
CA LYS A 343 3.05 -40.76 12.35
C LYS A 343 3.31 -39.48 11.55
N GLN A 344 3.25 -39.56 10.21
CA GLN A 344 3.44 -38.37 9.34
C GLN A 344 2.28 -37.40 9.47
N ALA A 345 1.01 -37.90 9.45
CA ALA A 345 -0.16 -37.07 9.63
C ALA A 345 -0.16 -36.33 10.97
N LYS A 346 0.23 -37.05 12.06
CA LYS A 346 0.37 -36.41 13.37
C LYS A 346 1.47 -35.35 13.39
N ALA A 347 2.62 -35.63 12.80
CA ALA A 347 3.70 -34.63 12.74
C ALA A 347 3.32 -33.38 11.97
N GLU A 348 2.57 -33.53 10.84
CA GLU A 348 2.03 -32.39 10.08
C GLU A 348 1.04 -31.59 10.91
N PHE A 349 0.16 -32.27 11.63
CA PHE A 349 -0.84 -31.64 12.50
C PHE A 349 -0.16 -30.87 13.63
N ASP A 350 0.75 -31.50 14.38
CA ASP A 350 1.46 -30.90 15.51
C ASP A 350 2.24 -29.66 15.09
N GLU A 351 2.94 -29.73 13.95
CA GLU A 351 3.68 -28.58 13.41
C GLU A 351 2.72 -27.46 12.98
N SER A 352 1.54 -27.78 12.42
CA SER A 352 0.52 -26.81 12.06
C SER A 352 0.01 -26.03 13.27
N ILE A 353 -0.28 -26.73 14.36
CA ILE A 353 -0.68 -26.13 15.64
C ILE A 353 0.43 -25.27 16.22
N SER A 354 1.66 -25.80 16.24
CA SER A 354 2.85 -25.06 16.70
C SER A 354 3.04 -23.74 15.94
N ARG A 355 2.84 -23.75 14.63
CA ARG A 355 2.92 -22.51 13.81
C ARG A 355 1.82 -21.51 14.12
N LEU A 356 0.60 -21.95 14.35
CA LEU A 356 -0.49 -21.04 14.76
C LEU A 356 -0.14 -20.35 16.08
N PHE A 357 0.30 -21.09 17.09
CA PHE A 357 0.73 -20.51 18.36
C PHE A 357 1.91 -19.55 18.19
N SER A 358 2.89 -19.91 17.37
CA SER A 358 4.06 -19.07 17.09
C SER A 358 3.67 -17.75 16.45
N TYR A 359 2.86 -17.77 15.39
CA TYR A 359 2.44 -16.53 14.71
C TYR A 359 1.45 -15.71 15.53
N ALA A 360 0.59 -16.35 16.35
CA ALA A 360 -0.21 -15.64 17.33
C ALA A 360 0.66 -14.86 18.33
N ALA A 361 1.73 -15.50 18.84
CA ALA A 361 2.67 -14.85 19.74
C ALA A 361 3.44 -13.69 19.10
N TRP A 362 3.63 -13.68 17.79
CA TRP A 362 4.27 -12.58 17.06
C TRP A 362 3.33 -11.41 16.74
N ALA A 363 2.01 -11.62 16.72
CA ALA A 363 1.05 -10.63 16.26
C ALA A 363 1.08 -9.31 17.06
N ASP A 364 1.41 -9.37 18.35
CA ASP A 364 1.49 -8.22 19.26
C ASP A 364 2.93 -7.84 19.66
N LYS A 365 3.93 -8.48 19.06
CA LYS A 365 5.36 -8.26 19.37
C LYS A 365 6.17 -7.73 18.20
N TYR A 366 5.54 -7.57 17.05
CA TYR A 366 6.20 -7.02 15.87
C TYR A 366 6.02 -5.49 15.87
N ASP A 367 6.96 -4.83 16.53
CA ASP A 367 6.98 -3.38 16.67
C ASP A 367 7.64 -2.71 15.47
N GLY A 368 7.42 -1.39 15.35
CA GLY A 368 8.19 -0.54 14.46
C GLY A 368 9.59 -0.25 15.01
N ALA A 369 10.26 0.70 14.40
CA ALA A 369 11.56 1.17 14.84
C ALA A 369 11.55 2.69 15.05
N VAL A 370 12.37 3.17 15.98
CA VAL A 370 12.71 4.58 16.12
C VAL A 370 14.17 4.74 15.70
N HIS A 371 14.40 5.62 14.72
CA HIS A 371 15.73 5.88 14.18
C HIS A 371 16.30 7.17 14.79
N SER A 372 17.58 7.13 15.12
CA SER A 372 18.36 8.31 15.47
C SER A 372 18.94 8.91 14.18
N ALA A 373 18.52 10.11 13.83
CA ALA A 373 18.99 10.84 12.67
C ALA A 373 19.74 12.10 13.13
N PRO A 374 20.69 12.65 12.35
CA PRO A 374 21.54 13.79 12.75
C PRO A 374 20.79 15.14 12.72
N TYR A 375 19.52 15.17 12.40
CA TYR A 375 18.69 16.36 12.44
C TYR A 375 17.80 16.41 13.70
N ARG A 376 17.27 17.59 14.02
CA ARG A 376 16.35 17.78 15.14
C ARG A 376 14.98 17.14 14.80
N GLY A 377 14.71 15.97 15.37
CA GLY A 377 13.44 15.28 15.12
C GLY A 377 13.49 13.84 15.58
N ILE A 378 12.37 13.14 15.38
CA ILE A 378 12.22 11.71 15.65
C ILE A 378 11.72 11.05 14.36
N THR A 379 12.43 10.03 13.90
CA THR A 379 11.98 9.21 12.75
C THR A 379 11.47 7.88 13.27
N MET A 380 10.25 7.52 12.86
CA MET A 380 9.62 6.25 13.20
C MET A 380 9.33 5.45 11.95
N ALA A 381 9.70 4.17 11.93
CA ALA A 381 9.28 3.20 10.91
C ALA A 381 8.15 2.35 11.50
N LEU A 382 6.95 2.50 10.95
CA LEU A 382 5.76 1.77 11.40
C LEU A 382 5.41 0.68 10.40
N PRO A 383 5.34 -0.61 10.81
CA PRO A 383 4.91 -1.69 9.93
C PRO A 383 3.40 -1.58 9.66
N GLU A 384 3.03 -1.74 8.39
CA GLU A 384 1.64 -1.73 7.94
C GLU A 384 1.28 -3.04 7.21
N PRO A 385 0.02 -3.49 7.30
CA PRO A 385 -0.44 -4.61 6.48
C PRO A 385 -0.36 -4.28 4.99
N ILE A 386 0.13 -5.22 4.18
CA ILE A 386 0.12 -5.10 2.71
C ILE A 386 -1.31 -4.94 2.18
N GLY A 387 -2.29 -5.58 2.85
CA GLY A 387 -3.70 -5.47 2.54
C GLY A 387 -4.37 -6.81 2.22
N ILE A 388 -4.68 -7.09 0.96
CA ILE A 388 -5.30 -8.35 0.53
C ILE A 388 -4.26 -9.22 -0.15
N LEU A 389 -4.06 -10.43 0.39
CA LEU A 389 -3.11 -11.40 -0.13
C LEU A 389 -3.86 -12.60 -0.75
N ALA A 390 -3.61 -12.87 -2.03
CA ALA A 390 -4.06 -14.08 -2.68
C ALA A 390 -2.93 -15.13 -2.58
N GLN A 391 -3.23 -16.26 -1.97
CA GLN A 391 -2.27 -17.31 -1.67
C GLN A 391 -2.74 -18.63 -2.29
N ILE A 392 -1.86 -19.25 -3.07
CA ILE A 392 -2.11 -20.56 -3.71
C ILE A 392 -1.32 -21.61 -2.96
N ALA A 393 -2.02 -22.55 -2.33
CA ALA A 393 -1.38 -23.62 -1.58
C ALA A 393 -0.85 -24.71 -2.53
N PRO A 394 0.40 -25.19 -2.35
CA PRO A 394 0.91 -26.36 -3.05
C PRO A 394 0.26 -27.66 -2.54
N GLU A 395 0.61 -28.78 -3.18
CA GLU A 395 0.05 -30.10 -2.82
C GLU A 395 0.71 -30.73 -1.59
N GLU A 396 1.96 -30.38 -1.31
CA GLU A 396 2.72 -30.96 -0.20
C GLU A 396 2.22 -30.44 1.15
N LEU A 397 2.01 -31.37 2.08
CA LEU A 397 1.61 -31.09 3.47
C LEU A 397 0.44 -30.07 3.52
N PRO A 398 -0.76 -30.45 3.03
CA PRO A 398 -1.84 -29.50 2.71
C PRO A 398 -2.32 -28.68 3.91
N LEU A 399 -2.38 -29.26 5.11
CA LEU A 399 -2.76 -28.56 6.32
C LEU A 399 -1.65 -27.58 6.74
N LEU A 400 -0.43 -28.08 6.88
CA LEU A 400 0.72 -27.29 7.32
C LEU A 400 1.01 -26.13 6.39
N THR A 401 0.93 -26.37 5.09
CA THR A 401 1.16 -25.31 4.09
C THR A 401 0.06 -24.26 4.14
N SER A 402 -1.20 -24.64 4.24
CA SER A 402 -2.31 -23.70 4.36
C SER A 402 -2.15 -22.82 5.60
N ILE A 403 -1.85 -23.43 6.76
CA ILE A 403 -1.58 -22.68 8.00
C ILE A 403 -0.37 -21.75 7.86
N SER A 404 0.71 -22.24 7.24
CA SER A 404 1.94 -21.46 7.05
C SER A 404 1.78 -20.25 6.12
N LEU A 405 0.81 -20.31 5.22
CA LEU A 405 0.44 -19.17 4.37
C LEU A 405 -0.48 -18.20 5.11
N ILE A 406 -1.53 -18.70 5.77
CA ILE A 406 -2.58 -17.88 6.38
C ILE A 406 -2.09 -17.20 7.67
N ALA A 407 -1.49 -17.97 8.60
CA ALA A 407 -1.23 -17.50 9.96
C ALA A 407 -0.31 -16.27 10.03
N PRO A 408 0.84 -16.20 9.35
CA PRO A 408 1.67 -14.98 9.36
C PRO A 408 0.97 -13.79 8.72
N ALA A 409 0.21 -14.03 7.66
CA ALA A 409 -0.49 -12.96 6.96
C ALA A 409 -1.57 -12.30 7.84
N ILE A 410 -2.43 -13.10 8.48
CA ILE A 410 -3.48 -12.57 9.35
C ILE A 410 -2.92 -12.01 10.66
N ALA A 411 -1.84 -12.60 11.21
CA ALA A 411 -1.15 -12.06 12.38
C ALA A 411 -0.69 -10.62 12.16
N MET A 412 -0.18 -10.31 10.96
CA MET A 412 0.25 -8.96 10.57
C MET A 412 -0.89 -8.08 10.04
N GLY A 413 -2.17 -8.48 10.22
CA GLY A 413 -3.33 -7.66 9.87
C GLY A 413 -3.74 -7.71 8.39
N ASN A 414 -3.15 -8.59 7.59
CA ASN A 414 -3.57 -8.79 6.21
C ASN A 414 -4.85 -9.62 6.11
N ARG A 415 -5.56 -9.47 5.02
CA ARG A 415 -6.75 -10.24 4.65
C ARG A 415 -6.37 -11.25 3.58
N VAL A 416 -6.74 -12.51 3.77
CA VAL A 416 -6.25 -13.61 2.94
C VAL A 416 -7.38 -14.19 2.07
N ILE A 417 -7.06 -14.42 0.81
CA ILE A 417 -7.82 -15.28 -0.09
C ILE A 417 -6.95 -16.51 -0.33
N LEU A 418 -7.32 -17.63 0.32
CA LEU A 418 -6.63 -18.89 0.12
C LEU A 418 -7.27 -19.67 -1.02
N VAL A 419 -6.47 -20.10 -1.98
CA VAL A 419 -6.82 -21.08 -3.00
C VAL A 419 -6.11 -22.38 -2.64
N PRO A 420 -6.82 -23.38 -2.07
CA PRO A 420 -6.23 -24.67 -1.72
C PRO A 420 -5.83 -25.44 -2.98
N SER A 421 -4.96 -26.44 -2.82
CA SER A 421 -4.65 -27.38 -3.89
C SER A 421 -5.93 -28.05 -4.40
N GLU A 422 -6.08 -28.18 -5.73
CA GLU A 422 -7.23 -28.87 -6.34
C GLU A 422 -7.35 -30.32 -5.85
N ARG A 423 -6.22 -30.97 -5.57
CA ARG A 423 -6.18 -32.36 -5.11
C ARG A 423 -6.69 -32.54 -3.68
N PHE A 424 -6.43 -31.57 -2.79
CA PHE A 424 -6.72 -31.67 -1.35
C PHE A 424 -7.72 -30.60 -0.88
N ALA A 425 -8.53 -30.08 -1.77
CA ALA A 425 -9.53 -29.04 -1.44
C ALA A 425 -10.77 -29.58 -0.70
N SER A 426 -10.81 -30.88 -0.39
CA SER A 426 -11.95 -31.54 0.29
C SER A 426 -11.74 -31.74 1.78
#